data_d83166e24455f03168f1be6560e4c81b
#
_entry.id   d83166e24455f03168f1be6560e4c81b
#
_cell.length_a   1.000
_cell.length_b   1.000
_cell.length_c   1.000
_cell.angle_alpha   90.00
_cell.angle_beta   90.00
_cell.angle_gamma   90.00
#
_symmetry.space_group_name_H-M   'P 1'
#
loop_
_entity.id
_entity.type
_entity.pdbx_description
1 polymer ?
#
loop_
_entity_poly.entity_id
_entity_poly.type
_entity_poly.pdbx_seq_one_letter_code
_entity_poly.pdbx_strand_id
1 'polypeptide(L)'
;FVKEVYRVLRTGGNFCWTDFRDKPTMEKLHDIFLDSGFQIVSKREITSEVLVALDEINESKVQGIKESVPRTMRKSFETFAGVQGTPVYEAFKAGNLHYHRYLMVKPE
;
A
#
# COMPACT_ATOMS: atom_id res chain seq x y z
N PHE A 1 7.99 7.74 12.49
CA PHE A 1 7.12 6.56 12.51
C PHE A 1 7.91 5.26 12.57
N VAL A 2 8.81 5.01 11.62
CA VAL A 2 9.57 3.75 11.56
C VAL A 2 10.46 3.55 12.80
N LYS A 3 11.14 4.61 13.25
CA LYS A 3 11.98 4.57 14.44
C LYS A 3 11.17 4.25 15.69
N GLU A 4 9.94 4.76 15.79
CA GLU A 4 9.05 4.45 16.91
C GLU A 4 8.60 2.99 16.89
N VAL A 5 8.30 2.45 15.70
CA VAL A 5 7.98 1.03 15.57
C VAL A 5 9.16 0.18 16.03
N TYR A 6 10.36 0.53 15.60
CA TYR A 6 11.59 -0.17 16.03
C TYR A 6 11.77 -0.13 17.56
N ARG A 7 11.56 1.05 18.14
CA ARG A 7 11.71 1.24 19.58
C ARG A 7 10.76 0.38 20.40
N VAL A 8 9.49 0.30 19.98
CA VAL A 8 8.45 -0.42 20.76
C VAL A 8 8.45 -1.92 20.54
N LEU A 9 9.04 -2.39 19.45
CA LEU A 9 9.18 -3.82 19.21
C LEU A 9 10.24 -4.42 20.13
N ARG A 10 9.95 -5.61 20.63
CA ARG A 10 10.98 -6.38 21.32
C ARG A 10 11.93 -7.01 20.30
N THR A 11 13.13 -7.32 20.72
CA THR A 11 14.13 -8.04 19.93
C THR A 11 13.52 -9.35 19.40
N GLY A 12 13.71 -9.62 18.11
CA GLY A 12 13.09 -10.76 17.44
C GLY A 12 11.66 -10.51 16.96
N GLY A 13 11.08 -9.36 17.31
CA GLY A 13 9.73 -8.99 16.85
C GLY A 13 9.69 -8.67 15.36
N ASN A 14 8.55 -8.90 14.74
CA ASN A 14 8.35 -8.69 13.32
C ASN A 14 7.57 -7.40 13.06
N PHE A 15 7.92 -6.72 11.97
CA PHE A 15 7.16 -5.60 11.43
C PHE A 15 6.74 -5.93 10.00
N CYS A 16 5.44 -6.03 9.79
CA CYS A 16 4.86 -6.21 8.46
C CYS A 16 4.35 -4.88 7.96
N TRP A 17 4.79 -4.48 6.78
CA TRP A 17 4.39 -3.21 6.19
C TRP A 17 3.94 -3.43 4.75
N THR A 18 2.79 -2.88 4.40
CA THR A 18 2.22 -2.97 3.04
C THR A 18 1.62 -1.61 2.71
N ASP A 19 2.08 -1.02 1.62
CA ASP A 19 1.55 0.26 1.15
C ASP A 19 2.01 0.51 -0.29
N PHE A 20 1.51 1.58 -0.88
CA PHE A 20 1.91 1.99 -2.21
C PHE A 20 2.56 3.37 -2.19
N ARG A 21 3.57 3.53 -3.02
CA ARG A 21 4.29 4.81 -3.22
C ARG A 21 4.80 4.84 -4.66
N ASP A 22 5.20 6.02 -5.13
CA ASP A 22 5.98 6.12 -6.34
C ASP A 22 7.37 5.50 -6.11
N LYS A 23 8.08 5.21 -7.19
CA LYS A 23 9.37 4.53 -7.10
C LYS A 23 10.40 5.27 -6.25
N PRO A 24 10.64 6.59 -6.44
CA PRO A 24 11.61 7.31 -5.61
C PRO A 24 11.28 7.31 -4.13
N THR A 25 10.00 7.46 -3.77
CA THR A 25 9.54 7.43 -2.37
C THR A 25 9.71 6.04 -1.78
N MET A 26 9.42 4.98 -2.56
CA MET A 26 9.60 3.61 -2.11
C MET A 26 11.07 3.30 -1.81
N GLU A 27 11.99 3.78 -2.63
CA GLU A 27 13.42 3.63 -2.40
C GLU A 27 13.88 4.34 -1.12
N LYS A 28 13.37 5.55 -0.86
CA LYS A 28 13.64 6.27 0.38
C LYS A 28 13.13 5.53 1.60
N LEU A 29 11.94 4.95 1.53
CA LEU A 29 11.38 4.15 2.62
C LEU A 29 12.22 2.90 2.89
N HIS A 30 12.70 2.24 1.85
CA HIS A 30 13.60 1.10 1.98
C HIS A 30 14.85 1.47 2.78
N ASP A 31 15.47 2.58 2.44
CA ASP A 31 16.63 3.09 3.17
C ASP A 31 16.30 3.45 4.62
N ILE A 32 15.14 4.04 4.87
CA ILE A 32 14.67 4.38 6.22
C ILE A 32 14.50 3.11 7.06
N PHE A 33 13.96 2.03 6.50
CA PHE A 33 13.83 0.77 7.21
C PHE A 33 15.20 0.22 7.62
N LEU A 34 16.16 0.22 6.71
CA LEU A 34 17.52 -0.24 7.00
C LEU A 34 18.23 0.65 8.02
N ASP A 35 18.13 1.97 7.88
CA ASP A 35 18.76 2.94 8.78
C ASP A 35 18.17 2.87 10.18
N SER A 36 16.93 2.48 10.32
CA SER A 36 16.28 2.31 11.62
C SER A 36 16.74 1.05 12.36
N GLY A 37 17.46 0.16 11.69
CA GLY A 37 18.01 -1.05 12.28
C GLY A 37 17.27 -2.34 11.92
N PHE A 38 16.19 -2.26 11.15
CA PHE A 38 15.46 -3.45 10.73
C PHE A 38 16.26 -4.30 9.75
N GLN A 39 16.12 -5.61 9.90
CA GLN A 39 16.56 -6.58 8.90
C GLN A 39 15.37 -6.96 8.02
N ILE A 40 15.51 -6.81 6.72
CA ILE A 40 14.46 -7.17 5.76
C ILE A 40 14.53 -8.67 5.51
N VAL A 41 13.48 -9.37 5.91
CA VAL A 41 13.36 -10.83 5.71
C VAL A 41 12.79 -11.13 4.34
N SER A 42 11.76 -10.38 3.93
CA SER A 42 11.07 -10.58 2.66
C SER A 42 10.57 -9.25 2.12
N LYS A 43 10.73 -9.05 0.82
CA LYS A 43 10.24 -7.89 0.10
C LYS A 43 9.64 -8.37 -1.22
N ARG A 44 8.42 -7.94 -1.51
CA ARG A 44 7.76 -8.32 -2.75
C ARG A 44 6.94 -7.17 -3.30
N GLU A 45 7.06 -6.90 -4.59
CA GLU A 45 6.17 -6.01 -5.31
C GLU A 45 4.90 -6.78 -5.68
N ILE A 46 3.75 -6.25 -5.30
CA ILE A 46 2.46 -6.90 -5.52
C ILE A 46 1.52 -6.02 -6.37
N THR A 47 2.06 -5.08 -7.12
CA THR A 47 1.27 -4.15 -7.93
C THR A 47 0.35 -4.86 -8.91
N SER A 48 0.85 -5.88 -9.60
CA SER A 48 0.06 -6.65 -10.57
C SER A 48 -1.09 -7.40 -9.91
N GLU A 49 -0.85 -8.01 -8.75
CA GLU A 49 -1.88 -8.72 -8.00
C GLU A 49 -2.94 -7.77 -7.47
N VAL A 50 -2.54 -6.57 -7.02
CA VAL A 50 -3.47 -5.54 -6.56
C VAL A 50 -4.35 -5.06 -7.72
N LEU A 51 -3.77 -4.83 -8.91
CA LEU A 51 -4.54 -4.43 -10.08
C LEU A 51 -5.57 -5.48 -10.48
N VAL A 52 -5.19 -6.76 -10.47
CA VAL A 52 -6.12 -7.86 -10.76
C VAL A 52 -7.25 -7.87 -9.73
N ALA A 53 -6.94 -7.74 -8.46
CA ALA A 53 -7.95 -7.71 -7.39
C ALA A 53 -8.89 -6.51 -7.54
N LEU A 54 -8.36 -5.33 -7.88
CA LEU A 54 -9.17 -4.13 -8.11
C LEU A 54 -10.13 -4.32 -9.30
N ASP A 55 -9.64 -4.93 -10.38
CA ASP A 55 -10.46 -5.22 -11.55
C ASP A 55 -11.59 -6.20 -11.22
N GLU A 56 -11.29 -7.28 -10.50
CA GLU A 56 -12.26 -8.31 -10.14
C GLU A 56 -13.40 -7.79 -9.26
N ILE A 57 -13.12 -6.85 -8.35
CA ILE A 57 -14.11 -6.34 -7.41
C ILE A 57 -14.66 -4.96 -7.77
N ASN A 58 -14.24 -4.39 -8.91
CA ASN A 58 -14.61 -3.03 -9.29
C ASN A 58 -16.13 -2.82 -9.32
N GLU A 59 -16.86 -3.74 -9.93
CA GLU A 59 -18.31 -3.65 -10.05
C GLU A 59 -18.99 -3.66 -8.67
N SER A 60 -18.55 -4.54 -7.79
CA SER A 60 -19.05 -4.60 -6.41
C SER A 60 -18.76 -3.33 -5.63
N LYS A 61 -17.58 -2.74 -5.80
CA LYS A 61 -17.23 -1.46 -5.16
C LYS A 61 -18.13 -0.33 -5.64
N VAL A 62 -18.32 -0.21 -6.95
CA VAL A 62 -19.16 0.84 -7.54
C VAL A 62 -20.59 0.71 -7.01
N GLN A 63 -21.13 -0.49 -6.98
CA GLN A 63 -22.48 -0.74 -6.46
C GLN A 63 -22.58 -0.39 -4.98
N GLY A 64 -21.62 -0.81 -4.17
CA GLY A 64 -21.59 -0.49 -2.74
C GLY A 64 -21.52 1.01 -2.46
N ILE A 65 -20.75 1.74 -3.24
CA ILE A 65 -20.65 3.20 -3.14
C ILE A 65 -21.97 3.85 -3.50
N LYS A 66 -22.62 3.41 -4.57
CA LYS A 66 -23.92 3.94 -4.97
C LYS A 66 -24.99 3.73 -3.92
N GLU A 67 -24.97 2.60 -3.23
CA GLU A 67 -25.96 2.25 -2.19
C GLU A 67 -25.72 2.96 -0.86
N SER A 68 -24.46 3.16 -0.49
CA SER A 68 -24.06 3.58 0.86
C SER A 68 -23.57 5.01 0.98
N VAL A 69 -23.20 5.67 -0.13
CA VAL A 69 -22.52 6.97 -0.13
C VAL A 69 -23.38 8.03 -0.81
N PRO A 70 -23.55 9.24 -0.18
CA PRO A 70 -24.24 10.35 -0.84
C PRO A 70 -23.60 10.70 -2.19
N ARG A 71 -24.44 11.08 -3.15
CA ARG A 71 -24.01 11.38 -4.51
C ARG A 71 -22.86 12.40 -4.57
N THR A 72 -22.89 13.40 -3.71
CA THR A 72 -21.86 14.46 -3.67
C THR A 72 -20.48 13.95 -3.24
N MET A 73 -20.42 12.81 -2.55
CA MET A 73 -19.18 12.23 -2.03
C MET A 73 -18.70 11.02 -2.83
N ARG A 74 -19.48 10.55 -3.79
CA ARG A 74 -19.16 9.30 -4.53
C ARG A 74 -17.81 9.34 -5.21
N LYS A 75 -17.48 10.43 -5.88
CA LYS A 75 -16.23 10.55 -6.62
C LYS A 75 -15.01 10.41 -5.71
N SER A 76 -15.06 11.02 -4.52
CA SER A 76 -13.98 10.91 -3.53
C SER A 76 -13.83 9.47 -3.03
N PHE A 77 -14.93 8.80 -2.74
CA PHE A 77 -14.92 7.42 -2.29
C PHE A 77 -14.43 6.47 -3.37
N GLU A 78 -14.83 6.69 -4.63
CA GLU A 78 -14.36 5.89 -5.77
C GLU A 78 -12.85 6.00 -5.94
N THR A 79 -12.30 7.21 -5.85
CA THR A 79 -10.86 7.44 -5.92
C THR A 79 -10.14 6.74 -4.78
N PHE A 80 -10.64 6.88 -3.56
CA PHE A 80 -10.06 6.24 -2.38
C PHE A 80 -10.09 4.71 -2.49
N ALA A 81 -11.17 4.15 -3.03
CA ALA A 81 -11.32 2.70 -3.19
C ALA A 81 -10.55 2.13 -4.40
N GLY A 82 -9.92 2.98 -5.22
CA GLY A 82 -9.18 2.52 -6.40
C GLY A 82 -10.06 1.99 -7.52
N VAL A 83 -11.26 2.58 -7.71
CA VAL A 83 -12.17 2.21 -8.79
C VAL A 83 -11.54 2.54 -10.15
N GLN A 84 -11.82 1.72 -11.16
CA GLN A 84 -11.34 1.95 -12.53
C GLN A 84 -11.68 3.36 -13.02
N GLY A 85 -10.73 3.99 -13.72
CA GLY A 85 -10.89 5.35 -14.23
C GLY A 85 -10.58 6.45 -13.23
N THR A 86 -10.28 6.11 -11.96
CA THR A 86 -9.85 7.11 -10.96
C THR A 86 -8.35 7.36 -11.07
N PRO A 87 -7.85 8.53 -10.60
CA PRO A 87 -6.42 8.83 -10.66
C PRO A 87 -5.53 7.80 -9.99
N VAL A 88 -5.95 7.23 -8.86
CA VAL A 88 -5.19 6.21 -8.13
C VAL A 88 -5.06 4.94 -8.97
N TYR A 89 -6.17 4.44 -9.53
CA TYR A 89 -6.18 3.25 -10.37
C TYR A 89 -5.28 3.45 -11.60
N GLU A 90 -5.44 4.57 -12.28
CA GLU A 90 -4.67 4.87 -13.50
C GLU A 90 -3.17 5.01 -13.20
N ALA A 91 -2.81 5.56 -12.05
CA ALA A 91 -1.41 5.66 -11.62
C ALA A 91 -0.78 4.28 -11.43
N PHE A 92 -1.49 3.33 -10.85
CA PHE A 92 -1.02 1.94 -10.73
C PHE A 92 -0.86 1.29 -12.11
N LYS A 93 -1.85 1.45 -12.97
CA LYS A 93 -1.87 0.85 -14.30
C LYS A 93 -0.76 1.41 -15.20
N ALA A 94 -0.47 2.70 -15.09
CA ALA A 94 0.59 3.36 -15.84
C ALA A 94 2.00 3.07 -15.31
N GLY A 95 2.13 2.43 -14.15
CA GLY A 95 3.43 2.14 -13.52
C GLY A 95 3.99 3.30 -12.70
N ASN A 96 3.20 4.31 -12.40
CA ASN A 96 3.62 5.46 -11.59
C ASN A 96 3.58 5.18 -10.09
N LEU A 97 2.77 4.23 -9.68
CA LEU A 97 2.68 3.77 -8.29
C LEU A 97 2.99 2.28 -8.21
N HIS A 98 3.71 1.90 -7.16
CA HIS A 98 4.10 0.52 -6.90
C HIS A 98 3.62 0.11 -5.52
N TYR A 99 3.04 -1.08 -5.43
CA TYR A 99 2.58 -1.66 -4.18
C TYR A 99 3.59 -2.68 -3.70
N HIS A 100 4.13 -2.49 -2.50
CA HIS A 100 5.13 -3.38 -1.92
C HIS A 100 4.68 -3.95 -0.59
N ARG A 101 5.10 -5.18 -0.33
CA ARG A 101 4.93 -5.86 0.95
C ARG A 101 6.31 -6.17 1.52
N TYR A 102 6.51 -5.75 2.77
CA TYR A 102 7.74 -6.00 3.51
C TYR A 102 7.46 -6.83 4.75
N LEU A 103 8.33 -7.80 5.01
CA LEU A 103 8.43 -8.46 6.30
C LEU A 103 9.81 -8.16 6.85
N MET A 104 9.86 -7.54 8.01
CA MET A 104 11.09 -7.11 8.67
C MET A 104 11.15 -7.64 10.09
N VAL A 105 12.36 -7.76 10.62
CA VAL A 105 12.58 -8.22 11.99
C VAL A 105 13.52 -7.25 12.71
N LYS A 106 13.28 -7.06 14.00
CA LYS A 106 14.21 -6.35 14.87
C LYS A 106 15.29 -7.35 15.30
N PRO A 107 16.53 -7.26 14.77
CA PRO A 107 17.56 -8.25 15.06
C PRO A 107 18.04 -8.18 16.50
N GLU A 108 18.58 -9.27 16.95
CA GLU A 108 19.22 -9.36 18.28
C GLU A 108 20.52 -8.59 18.35
#